data_ead55d53968853a835c9dba7102c77c7
#
_entry.id   ead55d53968853a835c9dba7102c77c7
#
_cell.length_a   1.000
_cell.length_b   1.000
_cell.length_c   1.000
_cell.angle_alpha   90.00
_cell.angle_beta   90.00
_cell.angle_gamma   90.00
#
_symmetry.space_group_name_H-M   'P 1'
#
loop_
_entity.id
_entity.type
_entity.pdbx_description
1 polymer ?
#
loop_
_entity_poly.entity_id
_entity_poly.type
_entity_poly.pdbx_seq_one_letter_code
_entity_poly.pdbx_strand_id
1 'polypeptide(L)'
;PGATAGVLVKALGIGAAPVQLCWLQFLPYCNPREKGFGVSVNFTNHACMDIGMVVDRKTGKRFMDEHAGRKIKADALFKVIGTDENYPIALCDDATVHAINPSFVKLPLEMGTVKKFNTLEELADYFKINKAPFLEEVQKFNGYVKAEDDKDFHRILKFNKGLDVSKAPFYGIECCPKIHHTMGGVRINTKAQVISAVTHQPIKGLFAGGEVAGGVHGASRLGTVAVIDALTFGMIAGEEFAAMAKKA
;
A
#
# COMPACT_ATOMS: atom_id res chain seq x y z
N PRO A 1 -11.61 -13.19 3.36
CA PRO A 1 -10.34 -13.18 2.66
C PRO A 1 -10.47 -13.87 1.32
N GLY A 2 -10.21 -13.13 0.22
CA GLY A 2 -10.44 -13.62 -1.14
C GLY A 2 -9.30 -14.49 -1.68
N ALA A 3 -8.05 -14.11 -1.46
CA ALA A 3 -6.88 -14.79 -2.01
C ALA A 3 -6.38 -15.90 -1.06
N THR A 4 -6.73 -17.15 -1.37
CA THR A 4 -6.37 -18.32 -0.54
C THR A 4 -5.29 -19.21 -1.19
N ALA A 5 -4.73 -18.79 -2.33
CA ALA A 5 -3.81 -19.57 -3.16
C ALA A 5 -4.35 -20.92 -3.69
N GLY A 6 -5.63 -21.21 -3.51
CA GLY A 6 -6.20 -22.53 -3.88
C GLY A 6 -6.04 -22.87 -5.36
N VAL A 7 -6.22 -21.90 -6.26
CA VAL A 7 -6.02 -22.10 -7.71
C VAL A 7 -4.53 -22.28 -8.02
N LEU A 8 -3.67 -21.47 -7.43
CA LEU A 8 -2.21 -21.56 -7.61
C LEU A 8 -1.69 -22.96 -7.21
N VAL A 9 -2.09 -23.43 -6.01
CA VAL A 9 -1.66 -24.76 -5.50
C VAL A 9 -2.11 -25.89 -6.45
N LYS A 10 -3.33 -25.84 -6.94
CA LYS A 10 -3.83 -26.82 -7.93
C LYS A 10 -3.06 -26.77 -9.25
N ALA A 11 -2.80 -25.58 -9.76
CA ALA A 11 -2.04 -25.41 -10.99
C ALA A 11 -0.59 -25.94 -10.84
N LEU A 12 0.08 -25.64 -9.72
CA LEU A 12 1.40 -26.20 -9.42
C LEU A 12 1.35 -27.74 -9.30
N GLY A 13 0.29 -28.28 -8.68
CA GLY A 13 0.09 -29.72 -8.53
C GLY A 13 -0.05 -30.50 -9.83
N ILE A 14 -0.50 -29.87 -10.91
CA ILE A 14 -0.57 -30.45 -12.26
C ILE A 14 0.64 -30.09 -13.12
N GLY A 15 1.71 -29.56 -12.53
CA GLY A 15 2.99 -29.33 -13.17
C GLY A 15 3.19 -27.95 -13.81
N ALA A 16 2.40 -26.94 -13.43
CA ALA A 16 2.65 -25.57 -13.86
C ALA A 16 3.98 -25.03 -13.32
N ALA A 17 4.73 -24.32 -14.12
CA ALA A 17 5.97 -23.68 -13.71
C ALA A 17 5.70 -22.49 -12.79
N PRO A 18 6.31 -22.42 -11.58
CA PRO A 18 6.23 -21.24 -10.73
C PRO A 18 7.14 -20.13 -11.24
N VAL A 19 6.75 -18.88 -10.94
CA VAL A 19 7.60 -17.70 -11.15
C VAL A 19 7.42 -16.70 -10.02
N GLN A 20 8.52 -16.15 -9.50
CA GLN A 20 8.55 -15.04 -8.53
C GLN A 20 7.68 -15.23 -7.26
N LEU A 21 7.49 -16.47 -6.77
CA LEU A 21 6.61 -16.77 -5.63
C LEU A 21 7.05 -16.09 -4.32
N CYS A 22 8.30 -15.67 -4.19
CA CYS A 22 8.81 -14.96 -3.02
C CYS A 22 8.52 -13.44 -3.02
N TRP A 23 7.94 -12.90 -4.09
CA TRP A 23 7.71 -11.47 -4.21
C TRP A 23 6.30 -11.12 -3.77
N LEU A 24 6.20 -10.40 -2.66
CA LEU A 24 4.97 -9.91 -2.08
C LEU A 24 4.93 -8.38 -2.11
N GLN A 25 3.79 -7.81 -2.47
CA GLN A 25 3.55 -6.40 -2.30
C GLN A 25 2.84 -6.13 -0.98
N PHE A 26 3.35 -5.18 -0.23
CA PHE A 26 2.73 -4.70 0.99
C PHE A 26 1.99 -3.39 0.73
N LEU A 27 0.84 -3.23 1.38
CA LEU A 27 0.08 -1.99 1.44
C LEU A 27 0.50 -1.22 2.69
N PRO A 28 1.21 -0.08 2.56
CA PRO A 28 1.82 0.61 3.70
C PRO A 28 0.85 1.49 4.51
N TYR A 29 -0.45 1.43 4.21
CA TYR A 29 -1.47 2.33 4.75
C TYR A 29 -2.39 1.69 5.78
N CYS A 30 -2.09 0.48 6.23
CA CYS A 30 -3.00 -0.29 7.09
C CYS A 30 -2.79 0.07 8.57
N ASN A 31 -3.85 -0.14 9.38
CA ASN A 31 -3.75 -0.05 10.82
C ASN A 31 -3.45 -1.43 11.43
N PRO A 32 -2.50 -1.56 12.40
CA PRO A 32 -2.18 -2.85 13.01
C PRO A 32 -3.34 -3.46 13.81
N ARG A 33 -4.26 -2.64 14.32
CA ARG A 33 -5.39 -3.08 15.15
C ARG A 33 -6.60 -3.54 14.33
N GLU A 34 -6.65 -3.22 13.05
CA GLU A 34 -7.75 -3.63 12.16
C GLU A 34 -7.51 -5.01 11.55
N LYS A 35 -8.57 -5.80 11.40
CA LYS A 35 -8.52 -7.09 10.71
C LYS A 35 -8.42 -6.87 9.19
N GLY A 36 -7.56 -7.64 8.51
CA GLY A 36 -7.32 -7.46 7.07
C GLY A 36 -6.73 -6.08 6.79
N PHE A 37 -7.20 -5.41 5.74
CA PHE A 37 -6.77 -4.02 5.43
C PHE A 37 -7.46 -2.99 6.32
N GLY A 38 -8.61 -3.34 6.88
CA GLY A 38 -9.41 -2.43 7.68
C GLY A 38 -10.16 -1.38 6.85
N VAL A 39 -10.70 -0.39 7.54
CA VAL A 39 -11.46 0.72 6.95
C VAL A 39 -10.62 2.01 6.86
N SER A 40 -9.51 2.07 7.58
CA SER A 40 -8.68 3.29 7.72
C SER A 40 -7.68 3.51 6.58
N VAL A 41 -7.56 2.57 5.64
CA VAL A 41 -6.58 2.61 4.54
C VAL A 41 -6.65 3.92 3.74
N ASN A 42 -7.86 4.35 3.38
CA ASN A 42 -8.03 5.56 2.59
C ASN A 42 -7.69 6.82 3.37
N PHE A 43 -8.01 6.87 4.67
CA PHE A 43 -7.59 7.97 5.55
C PHE A 43 -6.07 8.03 5.63
N THR A 44 -5.42 6.93 5.97
CA THR A 44 -3.96 6.88 6.10
C THR A 44 -3.26 7.26 4.80
N ASN A 45 -3.75 6.75 3.65
CA ASN A 45 -3.19 7.08 2.35
C ASN A 45 -3.43 8.55 1.98
N HIS A 46 -4.71 8.95 1.84
CA HIS A 46 -5.05 10.23 1.21
C HIS A 46 -4.93 11.43 2.15
N ALA A 47 -5.18 11.27 3.46
CA ALA A 47 -5.00 12.36 4.39
C ALA A 47 -3.56 12.44 4.90
N CYS A 48 -3.03 11.33 5.41
CA CYS A 48 -1.76 11.40 6.11
C CYS A 48 -0.56 11.28 5.16
N MET A 49 -0.54 10.30 4.23
CA MET A 49 0.63 10.12 3.37
C MET A 49 0.63 11.03 2.14
N ASP A 50 -0.53 11.32 1.54
CA ASP A 50 -0.55 12.21 0.37
C ASP A 50 -0.44 13.70 0.75
N ILE A 51 -0.88 14.11 1.95
CA ILE A 51 -0.92 15.52 2.39
C ILE A 51 -0.18 15.73 3.71
N GLY A 52 -0.55 14.99 4.76
CA GLY A 52 0.04 15.06 6.09
C GLY A 52 1.45 14.48 6.17
N MET A 53 1.77 13.81 7.27
CA MET A 53 3.10 13.24 7.51
C MET A 53 3.05 11.94 8.31
N VAL A 54 4.16 11.21 8.32
CA VAL A 54 4.33 9.98 9.11
C VAL A 54 5.60 10.11 9.98
N VAL A 55 5.46 9.84 11.28
CA VAL A 55 6.56 9.96 12.23
C VAL A 55 6.81 8.65 12.99
N ASP A 56 8.07 8.40 13.29
CA ASP A 56 8.48 7.37 14.24
C ASP A 56 8.23 7.86 15.67
N ARG A 57 7.51 7.06 16.47
CA ARG A 57 7.18 7.42 17.87
C ARG A 57 8.42 7.62 18.74
N LYS A 58 9.45 6.80 18.55
CA LYS A 58 10.66 6.84 19.38
C LYS A 58 11.48 8.10 19.16
N THR A 59 11.61 8.51 17.90
CA THR A 59 12.42 9.69 17.54
C THR A 59 11.61 10.97 17.42
N GLY A 60 10.30 10.89 17.22
CA GLY A 60 9.43 12.03 16.90
C GLY A 60 9.63 12.59 15.49
N LYS A 61 10.40 11.93 14.63
CA LYS A 61 10.81 12.47 13.32
C LYS A 61 10.19 11.69 12.17
N ARG A 62 10.05 12.36 11.03
CA ARG A 62 9.82 11.71 9.73
C ARG A 62 11.02 10.82 9.39
N PHE A 63 10.80 9.79 8.61
CA PHE A 63 11.84 8.80 8.26
C PHE A 63 11.76 8.31 6.81
N MET A 64 10.87 8.86 6.00
CA MET A 64 10.70 8.47 4.59
C MET A 64 10.07 9.59 3.77
N ASP A 65 10.15 9.48 2.45
CA ASP A 65 9.27 10.17 1.52
C ASP A 65 7.89 9.47 1.50
N GLU A 66 6.86 10.14 1.98
CA GLU A 66 5.50 9.61 2.02
C GLU A 66 4.87 9.45 0.61
N HIS A 67 5.44 10.09 -0.42
CA HIS A 67 5.05 9.90 -1.83
C HIS A 67 5.81 8.78 -2.54
N ALA A 68 6.82 8.19 -1.92
CA ALA A 68 7.58 7.09 -2.50
C ALA A 68 6.69 5.89 -2.88
N GLY A 69 7.21 5.03 -3.74
CA GLY A 69 6.53 3.80 -4.16
C GLY A 69 6.20 2.87 -2.98
N ARG A 70 5.17 2.04 -3.13
CA ARG A 70 4.68 1.16 -2.04
C ARG A 70 5.76 0.30 -1.40
N LYS A 71 6.68 -0.26 -2.21
CA LYS A 71 7.79 -1.07 -1.68
C LYS A 71 8.71 -0.23 -0.80
N ILE A 72 9.11 0.94 -1.25
CA ILE A 72 10.02 1.83 -0.50
C ILE A 72 9.38 2.24 0.83
N LYS A 73 8.12 2.65 0.83
CA LYS A 73 7.36 2.98 2.05
C LYS A 73 7.23 1.78 2.99
N ALA A 74 6.89 0.60 2.47
CA ALA A 74 6.76 -0.60 3.28
C ALA A 74 8.08 -1.00 3.93
N ASP A 75 9.19 -0.96 3.19
CA ASP A 75 10.53 -1.26 3.70
C ASP A 75 10.94 -0.27 4.82
N ALA A 76 10.65 1.04 4.64
CA ALA A 76 10.91 2.06 5.65
C ALA A 76 10.07 1.84 6.92
N LEU A 77 8.78 1.52 6.76
CA LEU A 77 7.88 1.20 7.89
C LEU A 77 8.35 -0.04 8.64
N PHE A 78 8.69 -1.14 7.96
CA PHE A 78 9.22 -2.35 8.60
C PHE A 78 10.48 -2.08 9.39
N LYS A 79 11.38 -1.24 8.87
CA LYS A 79 12.62 -0.86 9.56
C LYS A 79 12.35 -0.13 10.88
N VAL A 80 11.35 0.76 10.90
CA VAL A 80 10.96 1.51 12.12
C VAL A 80 10.19 0.63 13.10
N ILE A 81 9.27 -0.22 12.61
CA ILE A 81 8.48 -1.12 13.44
C ILE A 81 9.39 -2.10 14.19
N GLY A 82 10.37 -2.70 13.48
CA GLY A 82 11.31 -3.66 14.05
C GLY A 82 10.60 -4.83 14.72
N THR A 83 11.18 -5.31 15.82
CA THR A 83 10.62 -6.38 16.66
C THR A 83 9.79 -5.86 17.84
N ASP A 84 9.78 -4.54 18.08
CA ASP A 84 9.22 -3.91 19.29
C ASP A 84 7.80 -3.40 19.06
N GLU A 85 7.18 -3.73 17.94
CA GLU A 85 5.88 -3.18 17.54
C GLU A 85 5.83 -1.64 17.61
N ASN A 86 6.93 -0.98 17.25
CA ASN A 86 7.02 0.47 17.20
C ASN A 86 6.27 1.01 15.98
N TYR A 87 4.94 0.89 15.99
CA TYR A 87 4.11 1.34 14.87
C TYR A 87 4.21 2.85 14.69
N PRO A 88 4.66 3.35 13.53
CA PRO A 88 4.69 4.78 13.22
C PRO A 88 3.30 5.40 13.27
N ILE A 89 3.26 6.69 13.51
CA ILE A 89 2.03 7.47 13.55
C ILE A 89 1.90 8.30 12.28
N ALA A 90 0.83 8.05 11.55
CA ALA A 90 0.41 8.86 10.43
C ALA A 90 -0.58 9.91 10.93
N LEU A 91 -0.39 11.18 10.53
CA LEU A 91 -1.19 12.28 11.03
C LEU A 91 -1.46 13.35 9.97
N CYS A 92 -2.55 14.07 10.15
CA CYS A 92 -2.94 15.24 9.38
C CYS A 92 -3.74 16.22 10.25
N ASP A 93 -4.12 17.34 9.68
CA ASP A 93 -4.92 18.37 10.33
C ASP A 93 -6.37 18.43 9.79
N ASP A 94 -7.17 19.32 10.36
CA ASP A 94 -8.57 19.50 9.99
C ASP A 94 -8.76 20.04 8.56
N ALA A 95 -7.86 20.88 8.09
CA ALA A 95 -7.93 21.39 6.72
C ALA A 95 -7.75 20.27 5.70
N THR A 96 -6.85 19.33 5.97
CA THR A 96 -6.65 18.14 5.16
C THR A 96 -7.88 17.23 5.15
N VAL A 97 -8.50 17.00 6.31
CA VAL A 97 -9.72 16.18 6.43
C VAL A 97 -10.87 16.76 5.60
N HIS A 98 -11.00 18.10 5.56
CA HIS A 98 -12.03 18.77 4.74
C HIS A 98 -11.69 18.78 3.23
N ALA A 99 -10.42 18.66 2.87
CA ALA A 99 -9.98 18.64 1.48
C ALA A 99 -10.11 17.27 0.80
N ILE A 100 -10.22 16.19 1.58
CA ILE A 100 -10.39 14.82 1.06
C ILE A 100 -11.88 14.41 1.11
N ASN A 101 -12.16 13.20 0.59
CA ASN A 101 -13.51 12.64 0.68
C ASN A 101 -13.88 12.37 2.16
N PRO A 102 -14.95 12.98 2.70
CA PRO A 102 -15.38 12.81 4.09
C PRO A 102 -15.65 11.35 4.50
N SER A 103 -16.01 10.48 3.55
CA SER A 103 -16.24 9.06 3.83
C SER A 103 -14.96 8.34 4.30
N PHE A 104 -13.77 8.85 3.97
CA PHE A 104 -12.50 8.27 4.40
C PHE A 104 -12.20 8.49 5.89
N VAL A 105 -12.87 9.44 6.50
CA VAL A 105 -12.63 9.84 7.91
C VAL A 105 -13.74 9.36 8.84
N LYS A 106 -14.99 9.41 8.40
CA LYS A 106 -16.17 9.17 9.24
C LYS A 106 -16.12 7.80 9.93
N LEU A 107 -16.07 6.73 9.15
CA LEU A 107 -16.09 5.37 9.70
C LEU A 107 -14.87 5.04 10.57
N PRO A 108 -13.61 5.38 10.19
CA PRO A 108 -12.45 5.21 11.06
C PRO A 108 -12.55 5.95 12.41
N LEU A 109 -13.15 7.13 12.43
CA LEU A 109 -13.41 7.87 13.68
C LEU A 109 -14.45 7.17 14.55
N GLU A 110 -15.58 6.74 13.98
CA GLU A 110 -16.64 6.00 14.68
C GLU A 110 -16.11 4.69 15.27
N MET A 111 -15.26 3.98 14.54
CA MET A 111 -14.61 2.75 15.01
C MET A 111 -13.44 3.02 15.99
N GLY A 112 -13.04 4.26 16.14
CA GLY A 112 -11.97 4.66 17.05
C GLY A 112 -10.57 4.21 16.62
N THR A 113 -10.36 3.87 15.35
CA THR A 113 -9.04 3.58 14.79
C THR A 113 -8.27 4.84 14.45
N VAL A 114 -8.96 5.89 13.98
CA VAL A 114 -8.47 7.26 13.91
C VAL A 114 -8.86 7.99 15.17
N LYS A 115 -7.95 8.77 15.74
CA LYS A 115 -8.17 9.59 16.94
C LYS A 115 -8.07 11.06 16.56
N LYS A 116 -8.87 11.89 17.25
CA LYS A 116 -8.97 13.34 17.06
C LYS A 116 -8.48 14.06 18.33
N PHE A 117 -7.68 15.12 18.15
CA PHE A 117 -7.03 15.87 19.21
C PHE A 117 -7.14 17.37 18.97
N ASN A 118 -7.21 18.16 20.04
CA ASN A 118 -7.24 19.63 19.92
C ASN A 118 -5.84 20.22 19.75
N THR A 119 -4.80 19.52 20.23
CA THR A 119 -3.42 19.96 20.12
C THR A 119 -2.50 18.82 19.64
N LEU A 120 -1.32 19.19 19.12
CA LEU A 120 -0.27 18.24 18.77
C LEU A 120 0.34 17.58 20.01
N GLU A 121 0.36 18.29 21.13
CA GLU A 121 0.83 17.77 22.42
C GLU A 121 -0.08 16.63 22.92
N GLU A 122 -1.41 16.80 22.85
CA GLU A 122 -2.37 15.75 23.18
C GLU A 122 -2.19 14.51 22.28
N LEU A 123 -1.97 14.72 20.98
CA LEU A 123 -1.68 13.64 20.02
C LEU A 123 -0.38 12.92 20.40
N ALA A 124 0.68 13.67 20.70
CA ALA A 124 1.97 13.11 21.09
C ALA A 124 1.87 12.29 22.38
N ASP A 125 1.15 12.78 23.38
CA ASP A 125 0.94 12.07 24.66
C ASP A 125 0.15 10.78 24.46
N TYR A 126 -0.94 10.82 23.69
CA TYR A 126 -1.77 9.65 23.42
C TYR A 126 -0.99 8.53 22.72
N PHE A 127 -0.26 8.87 21.67
CA PHE A 127 0.52 7.90 20.91
C PHE A 127 1.92 7.64 21.46
N LYS A 128 2.29 8.29 22.57
CA LYS A 128 3.61 8.19 23.23
C LYS A 128 4.75 8.54 22.25
N ILE A 129 4.57 9.61 21.50
CA ILE A 129 5.60 10.14 20.61
C ILE A 129 6.61 10.95 21.43
N ASN A 130 7.89 10.89 21.09
CA ASN A 130 8.90 11.78 21.68
C ASN A 130 8.56 13.24 21.33
N LYS A 131 7.96 13.95 22.33
CA LYS A 131 7.20 15.17 22.11
C LYS A 131 8.01 16.32 21.54
N ALA A 132 9.14 16.67 22.15
CA ALA A 132 9.89 17.85 21.73
C ALA A 132 10.40 17.73 20.28
N PRO A 133 11.09 16.65 19.87
CA PRO A 133 11.47 16.46 18.47
C PRO A 133 10.29 16.38 17.50
N PHE A 134 9.13 15.88 17.96
CA PHE A 134 7.92 15.79 17.15
C PHE A 134 7.37 17.17 16.80
N LEU A 135 7.25 18.06 17.79
CA LEU A 135 6.75 19.42 17.57
C LEU A 135 7.69 20.22 16.65
N GLU A 136 9.00 20.06 16.83
CA GLU A 136 10.00 20.63 15.91
C GLU A 136 9.86 20.08 14.48
N GLU A 137 9.64 18.76 14.34
CA GLU A 137 9.49 18.12 13.04
C GLU A 137 8.23 18.59 12.31
N VAL A 138 7.10 18.78 13.02
CA VAL A 138 5.87 19.35 12.43
C VAL A 138 6.12 20.78 11.94
N GLN A 139 6.78 21.62 12.73
CA GLN A 139 7.11 22.99 12.31
C GLN A 139 8.01 22.99 11.07
N LYS A 140 9.01 22.12 11.05
CA LYS A 140 9.93 21.94 9.92
C LYS A 140 9.18 21.50 8.67
N PHE A 141 8.33 20.48 8.76
CA PHE A 141 7.51 20.01 7.66
C PHE A 141 6.58 21.11 7.11
N ASN A 142 5.92 21.87 7.98
CA ASN A 142 5.07 22.99 7.57
C ASN A 142 5.89 24.09 6.84
N GLY A 143 7.14 24.31 7.25
CA GLY A 143 8.09 25.18 6.54
C GLY A 143 8.41 24.67 5.14
N TYR A 144 8.62 23.37 4.99
CA TYR A 144 8.87 22.75 3.67
C TYR A 144 7.63 22.84 2.76
N VAL A 145 6.42 22.64 3.29
CA VAL A 145 5.17 22.79 2.52
C VAL A 145 5.04 24.22 1.97
N LYS A 146 5.32 25.24 2.80
CA LYS A 146 5.28 26.65 2.36
C LYS A 146 6.33 26.98 1.31
N ALA A 147 7.51 26.37 1.40
CA ALA A 147 8.61 26.55 0.44
C ALA A 147 8.48 25.66 -0.80
N GLU A 148 7.55 24.71 -0.81
CA GLU A 148 7.42 23.64 -1.80
C GLU A 148 8.73 22.82 -2.01
N ASP A 149 9.55 22.71 -0.95
CA ASP A 149 10.89 22.12 -1.02
C ASP A 149 11.19 21.28 0.25
N ASP A 150 11.02 19.98 0.17
CA ASP A 150 11.36 19.02 1.23
C ASP A 150 12.86 18.68 1.18
N LYS A 151 13.64 19.32 2.06
CA LYS A 151 15.10 19.14 2.15
C LYS A 151 15.51 17.75 2.65
N ASP A 152 14.65 17.06 3.40
CA ASP A 152 15.01 15.80 4.05
C ASP A 152 14.79 14.60 3.13
N PHE A 153 13.65 14.55 2.45
CA PHE A 153 13.21 13.36 1.68
C PHE A 153 12.87 13.68 0.23
N HIS A 154 12.95 14.95 -0.20
CA HIS A 154 12.66 15.40 -1.56
C HIS A 154 11.24 15.05 -2.03
N ARG A 155 10.28 15.01 -1.09
CA ARG A 155 8.87 14.81 -1.38
C ARG A 155 8.33 15.93 -2.27
N ILE A 156 7.49 15.60 -3.25
CA ILE A 156 6.93 16.58 -4.18
C ILE A 156 5.77 17.33 -3.53
N LEU A 157 6.08 18.41 -2.81
CA LEU A 157 5.11 19.15 -1.98
C LEU A 157 4.12 20.02 -2.75
N LYS A 158 4.34 20.32 -4.02
CA LYS A 158 3.35 21.04 -4.84
C LYS A 158 1.97 20.37 -4.89
N PHE A 159 1.90 19.06 -4.68
CA PHE A 159 0.63 18.34 -4.62
C PHE A 159 -0.14 18.56 -3.33
N ASN A 160 0.49 19.06 -2.27
CA ASN A 160 -0.17 19.44 -1.03
C ASN A 160 -1.07 20.67 -1.20
N LYS A 161 -0.86 21.49 -2.25
CA LYS A 161 -1.63 22.72 -2.51
C LYS A 161 -1.68 23.65 -1.29
N GLY A 162 -0.58 23.75 -0.55
CA GLY A 162 -0.47 24.55 0.65
C GLY A 162 -1.13 23.96 1.90
N LEU A 163 -1.67 22.74 1.85
CA LEU A 163 -2.16 22.02 3.02
C LEU A 163 -0.98 21.48 3.83
N ASP A 164 -0.92 21.83 5.08
CA ASP A 164 0.13 21.47 6.04
C ASP A 164 -0.47 20.80 7.30
N VAL A 165 0.24 20.77 8.41
CA VAL A 165 -0.25 20.23 9.69
C VAL A 165 -0.27 21.36 10.73
N SER A 166 -1.14 22.36 10.52
CA SER A 166 -1.18 23.57 11.36
C SER A 166 -2.55 23.90 11.95
N LYS A 167 -3.65 23.35 11.43
CA LYS A 167 -5.01 23.72 11.82
C LYS A 167 -5.68 22.65 12.67
N ALA A 168 -5.84 22.92 13.96
CA ALA A 168 -6.62 22.04 14.84
C ALA A 168 -8.08 21.87 14.33
N PRO A 169 -8.71 20.74 14.64
CA PRO A 169 -8.18 19.56 15.31
C PRO A 169 -7.22 18.73 14.45
N PHE A 170 -6.37 17.95 15.14
CA PHE A 170 -5.42 17.04 14.51
C PHE A 170 -5.95 15.60 14.56
N TYR A 171 -5.59 14.80 13.57
CA TYR A 171 -6.02 13.42 13.45
C TYR A 171 -4.80 12.52 13.35
N GLY A 172 -4.81 11.41 14.08
CA GLY A 172 -3.70 10.47 14.12
C GLY A 172 -4.13 9.01 14.11
N ILE A 173 -3.27 8.16 13.55
CA ILE A 173 -3.47 6.71 13.44
C ILE A 173 -2.14 5.97 13.44
N GLU A 174 -2.09 4.80 14.10
CA GLU A 174 -0.97 3.87 13.91
C GLU A 174 -1.00 3.29 12.49
N CYS A 175 0.14 3.15 11.84
CA CYS A 175 0.22 2.54 10.51
C CYS A 175 1.25 1.42 10.43
N CYS A 176 0.95 0.41 9.58
CA CYS A 176 1.82 -0.71 9.29
C CYS A 176 1.60 -1.24 7.88
N PRO A 177 2.60 -1.92 7.29
CA PRO A 177 2.39 -2.65 6.05
C PRO A 177 1.62 -3.95 6.29
N LYS A 178 0.71 -4.30 5.35
CA LYS A 178 0.07 -5.63 5.30
C LYS A 178 0.16 -6.18 3.88
N ILE A 179 0.21 -7.52 3.74
CA ILE A 179 0.26 -8.17 2.43
C ILE A 179 -0.96 -7.75 1.62
N HIS A 180 -0.71 -7.24 0.41
CA HIS A 180 -1.72 -6.69 -0.49
C HIS A 180 -1.89 -7.48 -1.77
N HIS A 181 -0.80 -7.99 -2.34
CA HIS A 181 -0.80 -8.63 -3.65
C HIS A 181 0.41 -9.56 -3.78
N THR A 182 0.23 -10.69 -4.45
CA THR A 182 1.33 -11.57 -4.84
C THR A 182 1.80 -11.20 -6.25
N MET A 183 3.12 -10.97 -6.44
CA MET A 183 3.68 -10.72 -7.78
C MET A 183 3.98 -12.01 -8.51
N GLY A 184 4.19 -13.07 -7.76
CA GLY A 184 4.45 -14.41 -8.27
C GLY A 184 3.18 -15.20 -8.50
N GLY A 185 3.31 -16.23 -9.31
CA GLY A 185 2.22 -17.10 -9.69
C GLY A 185 2.68 -18.22 -10.60
N VAL A 186 1.82 -18.68 -11.49
CA VAL A 186 2.19 -19.58 -12.59
C VAL A 186 2.80 -18.80 -13.77
N ARG A 187 3.78 -19.38 -14.42
CA ARG A 187 4.38 -18.81 -15.62
C ARG A 187 3.42 -18.95 -16.80
N ILE A 188 3.21 -17.85 -17.51
CA ILE A 188 2.42 -17.79 -18.74
C ILE A 188 3.25 -17.27 -19.92
N ASN A 189 2.80 -17.54 -21.15
CA ASN A 189 3.31 -16.89 -22.35
C ASN A 189 2.40 -15.73 -22.78
N THR A 190 2.72 -15.08 -23.90
CA THR A 190 1.95 -13.96 -24.46
C THR A 190 0.53 -14.32 -24.91
N LYS A 191 0.19 -15.61 -24.95
CA LYS A 191 -1.14 -16.15 -25.25
C LYS A 191 -1.88 -16.59 -23.98
N ALA A 192 -1.44 -16.14 -22.81
CA ALA A 192 -1.95 -16.51 -21.50
C ALA A 192 -1.94 -18.04 -21.21
N GLN A 193 -1.21 -18.83 -21.98
CA GLN A 193 -1.09 -20.28 -21.78
C GLN A 193 -0.12 -20.54 -20.63
N VAL A 194 -0.50 -21.42 -19.71
CA VAL A 194 0.35 -21.82 -18.57
C VAL A 194 1.45 -22.76 -19.06
N ILE A 195 2.67 -22.51 -18.62
CA ILE A 195 3.86 -23.26 -19.01
C ILE A 195 4.14 -24.40 -18.04
N SER A 196 4.46 -25.58 -18.55
CA SER A 196 4.89 -26.73 -17.77
C SER A 196 6.29 -26.52 -17.16
N ALA A 197 6.46 -26.89 -15.90
CA ALA A 197 7.76 -26.88 -15.21
C ALA A 197 8.74 -27.92 -15.77
N VAL A 198 8.23 -29.00 -16.36
CA VAL A 198 9.02 -30.14 -16.85
C VAL A 198 9.38 -29.98 -18.34
N THR A 199 8.36 -29.74 -19.18
CA THR A 199 8.57 -29.71 -20.63
C THR A 199 8.91 -28.32 -21.16
N HIS A 200 8.69 -27.27 -20.36
CA HIS A 200 8.77 -25.85 -20.75
C HIS A 200 7.86 -25.47 -21.93
N GLN A 201 6.86 -26.31 -22.22
CA GLN A 201 5.85 -26.09 -23.26
C GLN A 201 4.50 -25.72 -22.60
N PRO A 202 3.57 -25.09 -23.34
CA PRO A 202 2.23 -24.84 -22.84
C PRO A 202 1.51 -26.11 -22.42
N ILE A 203 0.86 -26.09 -21.26
CA ILE A 203 -0.05 -27.15 -20.82
C ILE A 203 -1.34 -27.00 -21.62
N LYS A 204 -1.70 -28.00 -22.40
CA LYS A 204 -2.86 -27.96 -23.33
C LYS A 204 -4.15 -27.65 -22.53
N GLY A 205 -4.87 -26.61 -22.92
CA GLY A 205 -6.15 -26.22 -22.37
C GLY A 205 -6.07 -25.48 -21.03
N LEU A 206 -4.87 -25.15 -20.54
CA LEU A 206 -4.70 -24.41 -19.31
C LEU A 206 -4.22 -22.97 -19.57
N PHE A 207 -5.02 -22.00 -19.14
CA PHE A 207 -4.76 -20.57 -19.27
C PHE A 207 -4.80 -19.90 -17.88
N ALA A 208 -4.08 -18.79 -17.73
CA ALA A 208 -4.11 -17.99 -16.51
C ALA A 208 -3.89 -16.50 -16.80
N GLY A 209 -4.45 -15.64 -15.96
CA GLY A 209 -4.27 -14.19 -15.99
C GLY A 209 -4.60 -13.55 -14.64
N GLY A 210 -4.16 -12.32 -14.40
CA GLY A 210 -4.30 -11.64 -13.14
C GLY A 210 -3.39 -12.19 -12.04
N GLU A 211 -3.74 -12.04 -10.79
CA GLU A 211 -2.86 -12.32 -9.63
C GLU A 211 -2.32 -13.75 -9.56
N VAL A 212 -2.99 -14.73 -10.17
CA VAL A 212 -2.50 -16.12 -10.23
C VAL A 212 -1.36 -16.33 -11.22
N ALA A 213 -1.22 -15.43 -12.21
CA ALA A 213 -0.13 -15.42 -13.17
C ALA A 213 1.00 -14.51 -12.67
N GLY A 214 2.21 -15.03 -12.59
CA GLY A 214 3.37 -14.26 -12.16
C GLY A 214 4.23 -13.75 -13.31
N GLY A 215 5.17 -12.84 -12.99
CA GLY A 215 6.16 -12.32 -13.93
C GLY A 215 5.77 -11.01 -14.63
N VAL A 216 4.53 -10.54 -14.49
CA VAL A 216 4.05 -9.33 -15.16
C VAL A 216 4.52 -8.04 -14.49
N HIS A 217 4.54 -8.00 -13.15
CA HIS A 217 4.70 -6.77 -12.38
C HIS A 217 6.11 -6.53 -11.83
N GLY A 218 7.02 -7.48 -11.95
CA GLY A 218 8.34 -7.39 -11.31
C GLY A 218 8.24 -7.32 -9.77
N ALA A 219 9.17 -6.59 -9.15
CA ALA A 219 9.28 -6.52 -7.68
C ALA A 219 8.23 -5.60 -7.01
N SER A 220 7.54 -4.73 -7.77
CA SER A 220 6.57 -3.79 -7.20
C SER A 220 5.54 -3.38 -8.24
N ARG A 221 4.29 -3.75 -8.01
CA ARG A 221 3.17 -3.42 -8.89
C ARG A 221 2.73 -1.97 -8.71
N LEU A 222 2.54 -1.26 -9.80
CA LEU A 222 1.90 0.07 -9.79
C LEU A 222 0.43 -0.02 -9.38
N GLY A 223 -0.08 1.04 -8.78
CA GLY A 223 -1.50 1.14 -8.42
C GLY A 223 -2.40 0.90 -9.64
N THR A 224 -3.54 0.24 -9.45
CA THR A 224 -4.56 -0.06 -10.47
C THR A 224 -4.17 -1.07 -11.55
N VAL A 225 -2.88 -1.24 -11.89
CA VAL A 225 -2.40 -2.08 -12.99
C VAL A 225 -2.81 -3.56 -12.85
N ALA A 226 -3.08 -4.06 -11.63
CA ALA A 226 -3.59 -5.43 -11.46
C ALA A 226 -4.94 -5.67 -12.15
N VAL A 227 -5.80 -4.65 -12.24
CA VAL A 227 -7.09 -4.75 -12.94
C VAL A 227 -6.86 -4.84 -14.46
N ILE A 228 -5.93 -4.03 -14.97
CA ILE A 228 -5.56 -4.04 -16.39
C ILE A 228 -4.94 -5.40 -16.76
N ASP A 229 -4.03 -5.92 -15.93
CA ASP A 229 -3.42 -7.24 -16.09
C ASP A 229 -4.51 -8.35 -16.18
N ALA A 230 -5.41 -8.39 -15.18
CA ALA A 230 -6.47 -9.39 -15.13
C ALA A 230 -7.41 -9.31 -16.35
N LEU A 231 -7.78 -8.12 -16.79
CA LEU A 231 -8.62 -7.93 -17.96
C LEU A 231 -7.90 -8.31 -19.26
N THR A 232 -6.66 -7.84 -19.45
CA THR A 232 -5.88 -8.09 -20.65
C THR A 232 -5.63 -9.59 -20.85
N PHE A 233 -5.05 -10.27 -19.84
CA PHE A 233 -4.78 -11.71 -19.97
C PHE A 233 -6.04 -12.56 -19.90
N GLY A 234 -7.11 -12.09 -19.25
CA GLY A 234 -8.42 -12.73 -19.30
C GLY A 234 -9.03 -12.71 -20.69
N MET A 235 -8.95 -11.59 -21.40
CA MET A 235 -9.41 -11.48 -22.80
C MET A 235 -8.57 -12.37 -23.73
N ILE A 236 -7.24 -12.30 -23.65
CA ILE A 236 -6.33 -13.13 -24.46
C ILE A 236 -6.60 -14.62 -24.21
N ALA A 237 -6.78 -15.05 -22.97
CA ALA A 237 -7.11 -16.43 -22.63
C ALA A 237 -8.43 -16.88 -23.26
N GLY A 238 -9.46 -16.01 -23.22
CA GLY A 238 -10.75 -16.28 -23.85
C GLY A 238 -10.67 -16.44 -25.36
N GLU A 239 -9.94 -15.56 -26.04
CA GLU A 239 -9.73 -15.60 -27.48
C GLU A 239 -8.96 -16.88 -27.91
N GLU A 240 -7.86 -17.20 -27.25
CA GLU A 240 -7.06 -18.41 -27.53
C GLU A 240 -7.84 -19.69 -27.24
N PHE A 241 -8.64 -19.72 -26.14
CA PHE A 241 -9.52 -20.85 -25.84
C PHE A 241 -10.59 -21.05 -26.93
N ALA A 242 -11.25 -19.98 -27.37
CA ALA A 242 -12.24 -20.04 -28.44
C ALA A 242 -11.63 -20.50 -29.76
N ALA A 243 -10.41 -20.04 -30.08
CA ALA A 243 -9.70 -20.49 -31.30
C ALA A 243 -9.31 -21.97 -31.21
N MET A 244 -8.96 -22.47 -30.03
CA MET A 244 -8.65 -23.89 -29.80
C MET A 244 -9.91 -24.77 -29.95
N ALA A 245 -11.05 -24.32 -29.38
CA ALA A 245 -12.31 -25.06 -29.45
C ALA A 245 -12.84 -25.22 -30.88
N LYS A 246 -12.58 -24.25 -31.79
CA LYS A 246 -12.96 -24.34 -33.21
C LYS A 246 -12.13 -25.35 -34.01
N LYS A 247 -10.98 -25.78 -33.51
CA LYS A 247 -10.07 -26.72 -34.16
C LYS A 247 -10.20 -28.16 -33.63
N ALA A 248 -10.95 -28.34 -32.56
CA ALA A 248 -11.23 -29.64 -31.96
C ALA A 248 -12.49 -30.26 -32.53
#